data_c7cdf6930d826119063bfa28ba404848
#
_entry.id   c7cdf6930d826119063bfa28ba404848
#
_cell.length_a   1.000
_cell.length_b   1.000
_cell.length_c   1.000
_cell.angle_alpha   90.00
_cell.angle_beta   90.00
_cell.angle_gamma   90.00
#
_symmetry.space_group_name_H-M   'P 1'
#
loop_
_entity.id
_entity.type
_entity.pdbx_description
1 polymer ?
#
loop_
_entity_poly.entity_id
_entity_poly.type
_entity_poly.pdbx_seq_one_letter_code
_entity_poly.pdbx_strand_id
1 'polypeptide(L)'
;MKQRGERVDTIYEALRLAILEQVLQPGTKLPEDAIGEQFGASRTVVRRALELLAGEELVDIRPNRGAVVAKPSIEEARDLFSVRQDVEQMVVRRLCGRLTPADVKRLEAQIEAEERAHHDGRPEYIRHAAEFHVVLAEMCGSPMLLRYMRQLVGRSALVLGLYGRPRWTNCSVQEHRDLVKALATGDLTIVDRMMHDHLDAVLSRALDAASGDRERGIRDLLAPYAEAARSG
;
A
#
# COMPACT_ATOMS: atom_id res chain seq x y z
N MET A 1 27.67 -13.04 13.03
CA MET A 1 26.22 -13.21 13.03
C MET A 1 25.46 -11.88 12.94
N LYS A 2 25.83 -10.83 13.66
CA LYS A 2 25.16 -9.50 13.65
C LYS A 2 25.08 -8.86 12.25
N GLN A 3 26.21 -8.76 11.52
CA GLN A 3 26.27 -8.21 10.14
C GLN A 3 25.38 -8.95 9.13
N ARG A 4 25.13 -10.27 9.33
CA ARG A 4 24.28 -11.06 8.43
C ARG A 4 22.80 -10.75 8.63
N GLY A 5 22.38 -10.50 9.87
CA GLY A 5 21.02 -10.04 10.18
C GLY A 5 20.75 -8.65 9.60
N GLU A 6 21.66 -7.70 9.83
CA GLU A 6 21.57 -6.33 9.30
C GLU A 6 21.44 -6.29 7.76
N ARG A 7 22.12 -7.19 7.02
CA ARG A 7 21.96 -7.28 5.56
C ARG A 7 20.64 -7.89 5.12
N VAL A 8 20.09 -8.86 5.86
CA VAL A 8 18.75 -9.40 5.59
C VAL A 8 17.71 -8.30 5.75
N ASP A 9 17.77 -7.55 6.84
CA ASP A 9 16.84 -6.47 7.14
C ASP A 9 16.94 -5.35 6.08
N THR A 10 18.15 -4.99 5.65
CA THR A 10 18.38 -3.99 4.59
C THR A 10 17.72 -4.41 3.27
N ILE A 11 17.90 -5.65 2.84
CA ILE A 11 17.29 -6.16 1.58
C ILE A 11 15.78 -6.24 1.72
N TYR A 12 15.29 -6.75 2.85
CA TYR A 12 13.86 -6.85 3.13
C TYR A 12 13.19 -5.47 3.05
N GLU A 13 13.73 -4.47 3.78
CA GLU A 13 13.15 -3.11 3.78
C GLU A 13 13.23 -2.44 2.41
N ALA A 14 14.33 -2.61 1.67
CA ALA A 14 14.47 -2.05 0.32
C ALA A 14 13.46 -2.66 -0.67
N LEU A 15 13.28 -3.97 -0.66
CA LEU A 15 12.30 -4.65 -1.51
C LEU A 15 10.86 -4.30 -1.11
N ARG A 16 10.59 -4.28 0.21
CA ARG A 16 9.29 -3.88 0.74
C ARG A 16 8.94 -2.45 0.31
N LEU A 17 9.87 -1.52 0.44
CA LEU A 17 9.70 -0.14 0.00
C LEU A 17 9.42 -0.04 -1.49
N ALA A 18 10.18 -0.74 -2.33
CA ALA A 18 10.00 -0.77 -3.77
C ALA A 18 8.62 -1.36 -4.19
N ILE A 19 8.08 -2.30 -3.41
CA ILE A 19 6.71 -2.82 -3.61
C ILE A 19 5.68 -1.75 -3.23
N LEU A 20 5.83 -1.10 -2.06
CA LEU A 20 4.91 -0.07 -1.60
C LEU A 20 4.87 1.15 -2.53
N GLU A 21 5.99 1.51 -3.11
CA GLU A 21 6.13 2.62 -4.08
C GLU A 21 5.78 2.19 -5.51
N GLN A 22 5.28 0.97 -5.71
CA GLN A 22 4.89 0.45 -7.04
C GLN A 22 6.05 0.37 -8.05
N VAL A 23 7.30 0.47 -7.63
CA VAL A 23 8.48 0.25 -8.48
C VAL A 23 8.57 -1.23 -8.84
N LEU A 24 8.32 -2.12 -7.87
CA LEU A 24 8.16 -3.55 -8.09
C LEU A 24 6.68 -3.89 -8.19
N GLN A 25 6.17 -3.94 -9.41
CA GLN A 25 4.76 -4.22 -9.72
C GLN A 25 4.37 -5.67 -9.37
N PRO A 26 3.09 -5.95 -9.04
CA PRO A 26 2.59 -7.31 -8.84
C PRO A 26 2.94 -8.24 -10.02
N GLY A 27 3.54 -9.39 -9.71
CA GLY A 27 4.04 -10.37 -10.67
C GLY A 27 5.46 -10.14 -11.19
N THR A 28 6.14 -9.08 -10.76
CA THR A 28 7.57 -8.90 -11.04
C THR A 28 8.38 -10.06 -10.47
N LYS A 29 9.24 -10.68 -11.29
CA LYS A 29 10.16 -11.72 -10.83
C LYS A 29 11.26 -11.11 -9.98
N LEU A 30 11.63 -11.83 -8.92
CA LEU A 30 12.65 -11.43 -7.95
C LEU A 30 13.82 -12.46 -7.97
N PRO A 31 14.72 -12.40 -8.98
CA PRO A 31 15.81 -13.35 -9.10
C PRO A 31 16.84 -13.13 -8.01
N GLU A 32 17.14 -14.18 -7.23
CA GLU A 32 18.06 -14.14 -6.09
C GLU A 32 19.47 -13.64 -6.49
N ASP A 33 19.92 -13.96 -7.70
CA ASP A 33 21.24 -13.56 -8.19
C ASP A 33 21.34 -12.06 -8.45
N ALA A 34 20.39 -11.50 -9.19
CA ALA A 34 20.39 -10.08 -9.52
C ALA A 34 20.25 -9.23 -8.24
N ILE A 35 19.40 -9.66 -7.29
CA ILE A 35 19.29 -8.99 -5.99
C ILE A 35 20.61 -9.12 -5.21
N GLY A 36 21.21 -10.32 -5.22
CA GLY A 36 22.47 -10.57 -4.55
C GLY A 36 23.61 -9.69 -5.09
N GLU A 37 23.74 -9.56 -6.40
CA GLU A 37 24.69 -8.67 -7.06
C GLU A 37 24.49 -7.20 -6.66
N GLN A 38 23.24 -6.73 -6.70
CA GLN A 38 22.89 -5.34 -6.38
C GLN A 38 23.23 -4.96 -4.93
N PHE A 39 23.02 -5.88 -3.98
CA PHE A 39 23.23 -5.63 -2.55
C PHE A 39 24.57 -6.17 -2.02
N GLY A 40 25.42 -6.75 -2.86
CA GLY A 40 26.64 -7.40 -2.43
C GLY A 40 26.38 -8.54 -1.42
N ALA A 41 25.31 -9.31 -1.62
CA ALA A 41 24.84 -10.32 -0.69
C ALA A 41 24.80 -11.73 -1.32
N SER A 42 24.97 -12.76 -0.50
CA SER A 42 24.83 -14.15 -0.97
C SER A 42 23.37 -14.52 -1.20
N ARG A 43 23.11 -15.50 -2.09
CA ARG A 43 21.75 -16.07 -2.33
C ARG A 43 21.03 -16.45 -1.04
N THR A 44 21.75 -16.98 -0.04
CA THR A 44 21.15 -17.37 1.25
C THR A 44 20.63 -16.16 2.03
N VAL A 45 21.29 -15.01 1.95
CA VAL A 45 20.86 -13.77 2.61
C VAL A 45 19.64 -13.20 1.87
N VAL A 46 19.67 -13.16 0.54
CA VAL A 46 18.55 -12.72 -0.29
C VAL A 46 17.31 -13.59 -0.05
N ARG A 47 17.49 -14.93 -0.09
CA ARG A 47 16.40 -15.88 0.17
C ARG A 47 15.73 -15.61 1.51
N ARG A 48 16.53 -15.33 2.55
CA ARG A 48 15.97 -15.02 3.87
C ARG A 48 15.13 -13.75 3.88
N ALA A 49 15.54 -12.70 3.16
CA ALA A 49 14.75 -11.49 2.99
C ALA A 49 13.44 -11.76 2.21
N LEU A 50 13.51 -12.58 1.15
CA LEU A 50 12.32 -12.98 0.40
C LEU A 50 11.35 -13.83 1.23
N GLU A 51 11.87 -14.71 2.12
CA GLU A 51 11.05 -15.47 3.06
C GLU A 51 10.30 -14.57 4.06
N LEU A 52 10.94 -13.48 4.52
CA LEU A 52 10.26 -12.51 5.38
C LEU A 52 9.12 -11.81 4.63
N LEU A 53 9.37 -11.38 3.39
CA LEU A 53 8.34 -10.77 2.54
C LEU A 53 7.20 -11.76 2.21
N ALA A 54 7.52 -13.04 2.03
CA ALA A 54 6.52 -14.08 1.82
C ALA A 54 5.68 -14.33 3.09
N GLY A 55 6.28 -14.21 4.27
CA GLY A 55 5.55 -14.23 5.55
C GLY A 55 4.56 -13.08 5.72
N GLU A 56 4.75 -11.98 4.98
CA GLU A 56 3.81 -10.84 4.89
C GLU A 56 2.89 -10.93 3.67
N GLU A 57 2.97 -12.00 2.90
CA GLU A 57 2.22 -12.23 1.65
C GLU A 57 2.44 -11.14 0.57
N LEU A 58 3.61 -10.49 0.61
CA LEU A 58 4.04 -9.53 -0.41
C LEU A 58 4.74 -10.22 -1.59
N VAL A 59 5.25 -11.44 -1.37
CA VAL A 59 6.02 -12.23 -2.32
C VAL A 59 5.54 -13.68 -2.31
N ASP A 60 5.37 -14.27 -3.49
CA ASP A 60 5.13 -15.69 -3.68
C ASP A 60 6.46 -16.40 -3.95
N ILE A 61 6.84 -17.33 -3.09
CA ILE A 61 7.99 -18.22 -3.33
C ILE A 61 7.46 -19.50 -3.99
N ARG A 62 7.91 -19.77 -5.22
CA ARG A 62 7.48 -20.93 -6.00
C ARG A 62 8.60 -21.97 -6.05
N PRO A 63 8.37 -23.24 -5.66
CA PRO A 63 9.37 -24.29 -5.78
C PRO A 63 9.94 -24.37 -7.20
N ASN A 64 11.26 -24.34 -7.33
CA ASN A 64 12.00 -24.39 -8.59
C ASN A 64 11.70 -23.27 -9.61
N ARG A 65 10.95 -22.22 -9.23
CA ARG A 65 10.59 -21.10 -10.11
C ARG A 65 10.98 -19.74 -9.55
N GLY A 66 11.62 -19.71 -8.36
CA GLY A 66 12.07 -18.49 -7.70
C GLY A 66 10.93 -17.75 -7.00
N ALA A 67 11.12 -16.45 -6.76
CA ALA A 67 10.18 -15.58 -6.10
C ALA A 67 9.58 -14.56 -7.08
N VAL A 68 8.34 -14.16 -6.83
CA VAL A 68 7.62 -13.11 -7.59
C VAL A 68 6.85 -12.21 -6.61
N VAL A 69 6.66 -10.94 -6.95
CA VAL A 69 5.74 -10.06 -6.21
C VAL A 69 4.32 -10.63 -6.32
N ALA A 70 3.63 -10.74 -5.19
CA ALA A 70 2.32 -11.37 -5.14
C ALA A 70 1.28 -10.63 -5.98
N LYS A 71 0.28 -11.38 -6.47
CA LYS A 71 -0.84 -10.87 -7.29
C LYS A 71 -2.16 -11.25 -6.63
N PRO A 72 -2.70 -10.43 -5.73
CA PRO A 72 -4.00 -10.72 -5.13
C PRO A 72 -5.12 -10.72 -6.19
N SER A 73 -6.03 -11.68 -6.09
CA SER A 73 -7.27 -11.70 -6.85
C SER A 73 -8.24 -10.61 -6.36
N ILE A 74 -9.31 -10.36 -7.13
CA ILE A 74 -10.36 -9.42 -6.71
C ILE A 74 -11.07 -9.91 -5.44
N GLU A 75 -11.24 -11.22 -5.29
CA GLU A 75 -11.85 -11.81 -4.11
C GLU A 75 -10.95 -11.61 -2.87
N GLU A 76 -9.66 -11.90 -2.99
CA GLU A 76 -8.66 -11.64 -1.94
C GLU A 76 -8.56 -10.13 -1.61
N ALA A 77 -8.70 -9.25 -2.61
CA ALA A 77 -8.73 -7.82 -2.38
C ALA A 77 -9.93 -7.39 -1.54
N ARG A 78 -11.13 -7.92 -1.81
CA ARG A 78 -12.33 -7.65 -1.02
C ARG A 78 -12.21 -8.15 0.40
N ASP A 79 -11.74 -9.36 0.59
CA ASP A 79 -11.52 -9.96 1.92
C ASP A 79 -10.49 -9.15 2.72
N LEU A 80 -9.35 -8.81 2.10
CA LEU A 80 -8.33 -7.98 2.70
C LEU A 80 -8.88 -6.64 3.20
N PHE A 81 -9.67 -5.94 2.38
CA PHE A 81 -10.20 -4.64 2.77
C PHE A 81 -11.30 -4.76 3.83
N SER A 82 -12.08 -5.85 3.84
CA SER A 82 -13.03 -6.15 4.92
C SER A 82 -12.30 -6.30 6.27
N VAL A 83 -11.25 -7.12 6.32
CA VAL A 83 -10.43 -7.30 7.53
C VAL A 83 -9.73 -5.99 7.92
N ARG A 84 -9.25 -5.22 6.94
CA ARG A 84 -8.62 -3.94 7.16
C ARG A 84 -9.59 -2.94 7.80
N GLN A 85 -10.84 -2.88 7.35
CA GLN A 85 -11.89 -2.05 7.94
C GLN A 85 -12.08 -2.38 9.44
N ASP A 86 -12.21 -3.65 9.81
CA ASP A 86 -12.36 -4.06 11.21
C ASP A 86 -11.18 -3.63 12.07
N VAL A 87 -9.96 -3.84 11.58
CA VAL A 87 -8.74 -3.49 12.31
C VAL A 87 -8.59 -1.96 12.42
N GLU A 88 -8.86 -1.21 11.36
CA GLU A 88 -8.75 0.25 11.39
C GLU A 88 -9.85 0.91 12.23
N GLN A 89 -11.05 0.37 12.26
CA GLN A 89 -12.07 0.80 13.21
C GLN A 89 -11.61 0.60 14.66
N MET A 90 -10.94 -0.52 14.95
CA MET A 90 -10.34 -0.72 16.28
C MET A 90 -9.28 0.33 16.61
N VAL A 91 -8.45 0.74 15.61
CA VAL A 91 -7.44 1.79 15.77
C VAL A 91 -8.11 3.13 16.08
N VAL A 92 -9.04 3.58 15.24
CA VAL A 92 -9.66 4.89 15.42
C VAL A 92 -10.47 4.98 16.69
N ARG A 93 -11.14 3.90 17.14
CA ARG A 93 -11.83 3.83 18.44
C ARG A 93 -10.90 4.03 19.63
N ARG A 94 -9.66 3.55 19.55
CA ARG A 94 -8.64 3.74 20.60
C ARG A 94 -8.12 5.17 20.66
N LEU A 95 -8.10 5.88 19.52
CA LEU A 95 -7.53 7.22 19.38
C LEU A 95 -8.58 8.33 19.52
N CYS A 96 -9.86 8.04 19.30
CA CYS A 96 -10.95 9.00 19.29
C CYS A 96 -11.00 9.80 20.61
N GLY A 97 -10.87 11.14 20.51
CA GLY A 97 -10.83 12.06 21.64
C GLY A 97 -9.57 11.95 22.51
N ARG A 98 -8.52 11.26 22.04
CA ARG A 98 -7.29 11.03 22.83
C ARG A 98 -6.02 11.58 22.17
N LEU A 99 -6.12 12.11 20.95
CA LEU A 99 -4.98 12.69 20.27
C LEU A 99 -4.43 13.89 21.02
N THR A 100 -3.13 13.89 21.29
CA THR A 100 -2.43 15.07 21.81
C THR A 100 -2.13 16.05 20.66
N PRO A 101 -1.82 17.33 20.96
CA PRO A 101 -1.37 18.28 19.94
C PRO A 101 -0.13 17.80 19.17
N ALA A 102 0.75 17.01 19.81
CA ALA A 102 1.92 16.42 19.16
C ALA A 102 1.52 15.32 18.17
N ASP A 103 0.50 14.49 18.50
CA ASP A 103 -0.04 13.46 17.60
C ASP A 103 -0.68 14.10 16.38
N VAL A 104 -1.50 15.13 16.56
CA VAL A 104 -2.12 15.87 15.46
C VAL A 104 -1.05 16.43 14.53
N LYS A 105 -0.02 17.11 15.08
CA LYS A 105 1.08 17.65 14.29
C LYS A 105 1.83 16.56 13.50
N ARG A 106 2.01 15.37 14.09
CA ARG A 106 2.66 14.24 13.41
C ARG A 106 1.81 13.72 12.24
N LEU A 107 0.49 13.62 12.43
CA LEU A 107 -0.44 13.20 11.37
C LEU A 107 -0.51 14.25 10.25
N GLU A 108 -0.57 15.53 10.59
CA GLU A 108 -0.53 16.62 9.61
C GLU A 108 0.75 16.58 8.77
N ALA A 109 1.93 16.37 9.39
CA ALA A 109 3.18 16.25 8.67
C ALA A 109 3.20 15.04 7.71
N GLN A 110 2.56 13.92 8.08
CA GLN A 110 2.40 12.76 7.21
C GLN A 110 1.49 13.08 6.01
N ILE A 111 0.36 13.76 6.24
CA ILE A 111 -0.57 14.18 5.19
C ILE A 111 0.09 15.20 4.25
N GLU A 112 0.88 16.13 4.76
CA GLU A 112 1.66 17.06 3.93
C GLU A 112 2.69 16.35 3.05
N ALA A 113 3.32 15.27 3.55
CA ALA A 113 4.24 14.47 2.75
C ALA A 113 3.51 13.72 1.62
N GLU A 114 2.33 13.16 1.90
CA GLU A 114 1.44 12.55 0.92
C GLU A 114 1.05 13.57 -0.17
N GLU A 115 0.59 14.75 0.24
CA GLU A 115 0.15 15.82 -0.68
C GLU A 115 1.28 16.28 -1.60
N ARG A 116 2.48 16.52 -1.05
CA ARG A 116 3.65 16.89 -1.85
C ARG A 116 4.00 15.81 -2.86
N ALA A 117 4.06 14.55 -2.43
CA ALA A 117 4.37 13.44 -3.32
C ALA A 117 3.31 13.28 -4.43
N HIS A 118 2.04 13.49 -4.09
CA HIS A 118 0.94 13.45 -5.04
C HIS A 118 1.02 14.60 -6.06
N HIS A 119 1.23 15.84 -5.60
CA HIS A 119 1.35 17.02 -6.46
C HIS A 119 2.52 16.88 -7.45
N ASP A 120 3.64 16.32 -7.01
CA ASP A 120 4.83 16.11 -7.83
C ASP A 120 4.70 14.88 -8.76
N GLY A 121 3.59 14.15 -8.70
CA GLY A 121 3.36 12.93 -9.50
C GLY A 121 4.32 11.78 -9.13
N ARG A 122 4.83 11.75 -7.92
CA ARG A 122 5.79 10.76 -7.46
C ARG A 122 5.13 9.47 -7.02
N PRO A 123 5.73 8.30 -7.30
CA PRO A 123 5.19 7.01 -6.87
C PRO A 123 5.09 6.86 -5.34
N GLU A 124 5.92 7.61 -4.58
CA GLU A 124 5.92 7.60 -3.12
C GLU A 124 4.60 8.06 -2.48
N TYR A 125 3.68 8.69 -3.23
CA TYR A 125 2.41 9.13 -2.67
C TYR A 125 1.58 7.95 -2.12
N ILE A 126 1.60 6.78 -2.80
CA ILE A 126 0.91 5.56 -2.33
C ILE A 126 1.49 5.12 -0.98
N ARG A 127 2.81 5.14 -0.85
CA ARG A 127 3.47 4.82 0.40
C ARG A 127 3.09 5.80 1.51
N HIS A 128 3.09 7.11 1.23
CA HIS A 128 2.72 8.11 2.23
C HIS A 128 1.26 7.98 2.67
N ALA A 129 0.32 7.74 1.74
CA ALA A 129 -1.07 7.44 2.07
C ALA A 129 -1.17 6.19 2.97
N ALA A 130 -0.44 5.14 2.63
CA ALA A 130 -0.39 3.90 3.40
C ALA A 130 0.22 4.10 4.81
N GLU A 131 1.29 4.88 4.92
CA GLU A 131 1.96 5.19 6.18
C GLU A 131 1.08 5.98 7.16
N PHE A 132 0.13 6.77 6.69
CA PHE A 132 -0.85 7.45 7.55
C PHE A 132 -1.57 6.45 8.48
N HIS A 133 -2.05 5.33 7.95
CA HIS A 133 -2.72 4.29 8.73
C HIS A 133 -1.76 3.57 9.69
N VAL A 134 -0.50 3.37 9.28
CA VAL A 134 0.53 2.79 10.14
C VAL A 134 0.84 3.71 11.32
N VAL A 135 0.93 5.03 11.09
CA VAL A 135 1.15 6.04 12.14
C VAL A 135 -0.01 6.03 13.13
N LEU A 136 -1.26 5.95 12.68
CA LEU A 136 -2.43 5.81 13.56
C LEU A 136 -2.31 4.55 14.43
N ALA A 137 -1.97 3.40 13.85
CA ALA A 137 -1.81 2.16 14.59
C ALA A 137 -0.64 2.21 15.60
N GLU A 138 0.45 2.90 15.27
CA GLU A 138 1.58 3.12 16.17
C GLU A 138 1.19 3.93 17.40
N MET A 139 0.37 4.98 17.22
CA MET A 139 -0.14 5.81 18.32
C MET A 139 -1.00 5.02 19.32
N CYS A 140 -1.57 3.87 18.92
CA CYS A 140 -2.29 3.00 19.83
C CYS A 140 -1.39 2.30 20.87
N GLY A 141 -0.06 2.37 20.74
CA GLY A 141 0.90 1.77 21.67
C GLY A 141 0.85 0.23 21.73
N SER A 142 0.26 -0.45 20.73
CA SER A 142 0.16 -1.90 20.63
C SER A 142 1.08 -2.46 19.55
N PRO A 143 2.21 -3.10 19.91
CA PRO A 143 3.11 -3.68 18.91
C PRO A 143 2.46 -4.76 18.04
N MET A 144 1.48 -5.49 18.57
CA MET A 144 0.71 -6.49 17.81
C MET A 144 -0.16 -5.81 16.75
N LEU A 145 -0.91 -4.78 17.13
CA LEU A 145 -1.78 -4.03 16.21
C LEU A 145 -0.96 -3.35 15.10
N LEU A 146 0.16 -2.73 15.46
CA LEU A 146 1.09 -2.13 14.51
C LEU A 146 1.61 -3.15 13.49
N ARG A 147 1.98 -4.35 13.94
CA ARG A 147 2.46 -5.42 13.05
C ARG A 147 1.39 -5.84 12.04
N TYR A 148 0.17 -6.09 12.50
CA TYR A 148 -0.95 -6.46 11.60
C TYR A 148 -1.30 -5.32 10.65
N MET A 149 -1.31 -4.08 11.14
CA MET A 149 -1.56 -2.93 10.27
C MET A 149 -0.53 -2.81 9.15
N ARG A 150 0.76 -2.99 9.44
CA ARG A 150 1.81 -2.98 8.42
C ARG A 150 1.62 -4.05 7.36
N GLN A 151 1.17 -5.25 7.74
CA GLN A 151 0.88 -6.34 6.79
C GLN A 151 -0.33 -6.00 5.92
N LEU A 152 -1.45 -5.57 6.52
CA LEU A 152 -2.66 -5.21 5.79
C LEU A 152 -2.42 -4.06 4.80
N VAL A 153 -1.72 -3.03 5.23
CA VAL A 153 -1.36 -1.87 4.40
C VAL A 153 -0.42 -2.26 3.26
N GLY A 154 0.57 -3.12 3.54
CA GLY A 154 1.49 -3.64 2.51
C GLY A 154 0.75 -4.40 1.42
N ARG A 155 -0.15 -5.32 1.81
CA ARG A 155 -0.99 -6.07 0.86
C ARG A 155 -1.97 -5.17 0.10
N SER A 156 -2.51 -4.13 0.75
CA SER A 156 -3.36 -3.14 0.07
C SER A 156 -2.60 -2.41 -1.04
N ALA A 157 -1.30 -2.14 -0.87
CA ALA A 157 -0.47 -1.55 -1.91
C ALA A 157 -0.38 -2.46 -3.15
N LEU A 158 -0.36 -3.80 -3.01
CA LEU A 158 -0.42 -4.73 -4.14
C LEU A 158 -1.75 -4.63 -4.89
N VAL A 159 -2.87 -4.51 -4.17
CA VAL A 159 -4.20 -4.32 -4.78
C VAL A 159 -4.22 -3.03 -5.58
N LEU A 160 -3.74 -1.93 -5.00
CA LEU A 160 -3.68 -0.64 -5.68
C LEU A 160 -2.75 -0.66 -6.90
N GLY A 161 -1.61 -1.36 -6.82
CA GLY A 161 -0.68 -1.50 -7.94
C GLY A 161 -1.21 -2.37 -9.08
N LEU A 162 -2.07 -3.35 -8.77
CA LEU A 162 -2.61 -4.26 -9.77
C LEU A 162 -3.89 -3.72 -10.43
N TYR A 163 -4.75 -3.07 -9.66
CA TYR A 163 -6.08 -2.65 -10.09
C TYR A 163 -6.24 -1.13 -10.18
N GLY A 164 -5.37 -0.36 -9.49
CA GLY A 164 -5.42 1.08 -9.48
C GLY A 164 -4.93 1.74 -10.77
N ARG A 165 -5.39 2.98 -11.02
CA ARG A 165 -4.87 3.81 -12.12
C ARG A 165 -3.87 4.84 -11.61
N PRO A 166 -2.84 5.24 -12.42
CA PRO A 166 -1.80 6.19 -12.01
C PRO A 166 -2.29 7.60 -11.62
N ARG A 167 -3.56 7.92 -11.77
CA ARG A 167 -4.17 9.25 -11.53
C ARG A 167 -5.19 9.28 -10.39
N TRP A 168 -5.06 8.41 -9.40
CA TRP A 168 -5.94 8.43 -8.24
C TRP A 168 -5.38 9.37 -7.17
N THR A 169 -6.00 10.26 -6.92
CA THR A 169 -6.36 11.65 -6.89
C THR A 169 -6.45 12.17 -5.45
N ASN A 170 -6.35 13.46 -5.27
CA ASN A 170 -6.54 14.33 -4.11
C ASN A 170 -7.60 13.92 -3.06
N CYS A 171 -8.42 12.90 -3.32
CA CYS A 171 -9.48 12.48 -2.40
C CYS A 171 -8.91 11.93 -1.09
N SER A 172 -7.81 11.12 -1.15
CA SER A 172 -7.25 10.52 0.07
C SER A 172 -6.66 11.55 1.01
N VAL A 173 -5.96 12.55 0.51
CA VAL A 173 -5.36 13.64 1.30
C VAL A 173 -6.44 14.39 2.09
N GLN A 174 -7.56 14.74 1.44
CA GLN A 174 -8.65 15.44 2.12
C GLN A 174 -9.40 14.53 3.10
N GLU A 175 -9.64 13.27 2.72
CA GLU A 175 -10.24 12.27 3.58
C GLU A 175 -9.40 12.06 4.86
N HIS A 176 -8.07 11.99 4.76
CA HIS A 176 -7.16 11.89 5.90
C HIS A 176 -7.21 13.14 6.79
N ARG A 177 -7.22 14.34 6.20
CA ARG A 177 -7.35 15.59 6.97
C ARG A 177 -8.65 15.66 7.78
N ASP A 178 -9.75 15.26 7.15
CA ASP A 178 -11.05 15.31 7.80
C ASP A 178 -11.18 14.24 8.89
N LEU A 179 -10.54 13.06 8.68
CA LEU A 179 -10.45 12.02 9.71
C LEU A 179 -9.66 12.49 10.94
N VAL A 180 -8.53 13.20 10.76
CA VAL A 180 -7.75 13.76 11.89
C VAL A 180 -8.58 14.77 12.67
N LYS A 181 -9.32 15.66 11.99
CA LYS A 181 -10.24 16.59 12.65
C LYS A 181 -11.32 15.86 13.43
N ALA A 182 -11.95 14.84 12.83
CA ALA A 182 -12.97 14.05 13.49
C ALA A 182 -12.44 13.31 14.72
N LEU A 183 -11.24 12.70 14.62
CA LEU A 183 -10.57 12.07 15.77
C LEU A 183 -10.37 13.05 16.94
N ALA A 184 -10.05 14.30 16.65
CA ALA A 184 -9.87 15.34 17.67
C ALA A 184 -11.20 15.77 18.35
N THR A 185 -12.34 15.66 17.67
CA THR A 185 -13.65 16.00 18.27
C THR A 185 -14.13 14.97 19.29
N GLY A 186 -13.68 13.72 19.19
CA GLY A 186 -14.10 12.63 20.07
C GLY A 186 -15.46 12.02 19.73
N ASP A 187 -16.05 12.34 18.58
CA ASP A 187 -17.29 11.71 18.11
C ASP A 187 -16.98 10.38 17.41
N LEU A 188 -17.10 9.30 18.17
CA LEU A 188 -16.80 7.95 17.69
C LEU A 188 -17.68 7.53 16.51
N THR A 189 -18.95 7.93 16.48
CA THR A 189 -19.88 7.57 15.40
C THR A 189 -19.44 8.16 14.06
N ILE A 190 -18.99 9.42 14.09
CA ILE A 190 -18.47 10.10 12.90
C ILE A 190 -17.17 9.45 12.45
N VAL A 191 -16.23 9.21 13.37
CA VAL A 191 -14.92 8.63 13.07
C VAL A 191 -15.03 7.23 12.50
N ASP A 192 -15.85 6.34 13.08
CA ASP A 192 -16.07 4.98 12.60
C ASP A 192 -16.61 4.99 11.16
N ARG A 193 -17.62 5.84 10.89
CA ARG A 193 -18.18 5.96 9.55
C ARG A 193 -17.16 6.50 8.55
N MET A 194 -16.43 7.56 8.90
CA MET A 194 -15.44 8.17 8.00
C MET A 194 -14.33 7.19 7.62
N MET A 195 -13.82 6.38 8.58
CA MET A 195 -12.81 5.36 8.28
C MET A 195 -13.37 4.27 7.37
N HIS A 196 -14.61 3.81 7.64
CA HIS A 196 -15.28 2.83 6.79
C HIS A 196 -15.44 3.35 5.35
N ASP A 197 -16.04 4.53 5.19
CA ASP A 197 -16.31 5.15 3.90
C ASP A 197 -15.01 5.41 3.11
N HIS A 198 -13.94 5.83 3.80
CA HIS A 198 -12.62 6.01 3.21
C HIS A 198 -12.08 4.70 2.60
N LEU A 199 -12.05 3.61 3.37
CA LEU A 199 -11.51 2.33 2.89
C LEU A 199 -12.38 1.70 1.79
N ASP A 200 -13.70 1.84 1.90
CA ASP A 200 -14.62 1.41 0.85
C ASP A 200 -14.40 2.18 -0.45
N ALA A 201 -14.25 3.50 -0.36
CA ALA A 201 -13.95 4.34 -1.51
C ALA A 201 -12.59 3.99 -2.15
N VAL A 202 -11.56 3.67 -1.35
CA VAL A 202 -10.25 3.24 -1.86
C VAL A 202 -10.38 1.93 -2.66
N LEU A 203 -11.07 0.92 -2.10
CA LEU A 203 -11.29 -0.36 -2.78
C LEU A 203 -12.16 -0.20 -4.04
N SER A 204 -13.26 0.52 -3.94
CA SER A 204 -14.17 0.72 -5.07
C SER A 204 -13.46 1.40 -6.23
N ARG A 205 -12.74 2.48 -5.98
CA ARG A 205 -11.90 3.15 -7.00
C ARG A 205 -10.93 2.16 -7.66
N ALA A 206 -10.30 1.21 -6.88
CA ALA A 206 -9.39 0.21 -7.42
C ALA A 206 -10.11 -0.76 -8.35
N LEU A 207 -11.23 -1.30 -7.95
CA LEU A 207 -11.92 -2.33 -8.70
C LEU A 207 -12.71 -1.79 -9.89
N ASP A 208 -13.25 -0.57 -9.80
CA ASP A 208 -13.95 0.08 -10.92
C ASP A 208 -13.01 0.35 -12.10
N ALA A 209 -11.77 0.73 -11.81
CA ALA A 209 -10.74 0.87 -12.83
C ALA A 209 -10.44 -0.45 -13.56
N ALA A 210 -10.35 -1.54 -12.79
CA ALA A 210 -10.12 -2.87 -13.35
C ALA A 210 -11.27 -3.36 -14.24
N SER A 211 -12.52 -2.99 -13.89
CA SER A 211 -13.72 -3.35 -14.66
C SER A 211 -13.80 -2.57 -15.97
N GLY A 212 -13.53 -1.27 -15.93
CA GLY A 212 -13.56 -0.40 -17.11
C GLY A 212 -12.51 -0.76 -18.19
N ASP A 213 -11.37 -1.33 -17.80
CA ASP A 213 -10.36 -1.80 -18.77
C ASP A 213 -10.69 -3.19 -19.33
N ARG A 214 -11.47 -4.01 -18.62
CA ARG A 214 -11.97 -5.30 -19.13
C ARG A 214 -13.09 -5.12 -20.15
N GLU A 215 -13.90 -4.06 -20.04
CA GLU A 215 -14.98 -3.76 -20.98
C GLU A 215 -14.48 -3.12 -22.27
N ARG A 216 -13.29 -2.50 -22.27
CA ARG A 216 -12.64 -1.97 -23.48
C ARG A 216 -12.00 -3.11 -24.26
N GLY A 217 -12.65 -3.50 -25.34
CA GLY A 217 -12.08 -4.45 -26.30
C GLY A 217 -10.83 -3.88 -26.99
N ILE A 218 -9.99 -4.75 -27.53
CA ILE A 218 -8.78 -4.35 -28.28
C ILE A 218 -9.09 -3.30 -29.38
N ARG A 219 -10.29 -3.32 -29.94
CA ARG A 219 -10.75 -2.33 -30.91
C ARG A 219 -10.85 -0.92 -30.34
N ASP A 220 -11.39 -0.79 -29.11
CA ASP A 220 -11.55 0.49 -28.44
C ASP A 220 -10.20 1.07 -28.00
N LEU A 221 -9.30 0.19 -27.56
CA LEU A 221 -7.93 0.58 -27.20
C LEU A 221 -7.12 1.04 -28.41
N LEU A 222 -7.34 0.44 -29.58
CA LEU A 222 -6.63 0.79 -30.81
C LEU A 222 -7.32 1.87 -31.65
N ALA A 223 -8.57 2.25 -31.37
CA ALA A 223 -9.31 3.23 -32.12
C ALA A 223 -8.56 4.57 -32.32
N PRO A 224 -7.97 5.20 -31.29
CA PRO A 224 -7.22 6.45 -31.43
C PRO A 224 -6.01 6.33 -32.37
N TYR A 225 -5.33 5.17 -32.31
CA TYR A 225 -4.15 4.91 -33.15
C TYR A 225 -4.54 4.63 -34.60
N ALA A 226 -5.67 3.96 -34.80
CA ALA A 226 -6.21 3.69 -36.13
C ALA A 226 -6.71 4.97 -36.81
N GLU A 227 -7.25 5.91 -36.06
CA GLU A 227 -7.65 7.25 -36.56
C GLU A 227 -6.44 8.09 -36.94
N ALA A 228 -5.41 8.10 -36.08
CA ALA A 228 -4.16 8.82 -36.38
C ALA A 228 -3.46 8.28 -37.66
N ALA A 229 -3.48 6.96 -37.86
CA ALA A 229 -2.91 6.33 -39.06
C ALA A 229 -3.70 6.57 -40.36
N ARG A 230 -4.97 7.00 -40.30
CA ARG A 230 -5.79 7.36 -41.47
C ARG A 230 -5.69 8.83 -41.82
N SER A 231 -5.18 9.64 -40.89
CA SER A 231 -5.11 11.11 -41.04
C SER A 231 -3.73 11.62 -41.49
N GLY A 232 -2.73 10.71 -41.61
CA GLY A 232 -1.39 10.98 -42.13
C GLY A 232 -1.14 10.23 -43.46
#